data_78dfcc54925cfce8c8b202405209e4a9
#
_entry.id   78dfcc54925cfce8c8b202405209e4a9
#
_cell.length_a   1.000
_cell.length_b   1.000
_cell.length_c   1.000
_cell.angle_alpha   90.00
_cell.angle_beta   90.00
_cell.angle_gamma   90.00
#
_symmetry.space_group_name_H-M   'P 1'
#
loop_
_entity.id
_entity.type
_entity.pdbx_description
1 polymer ?
#
loop_
_entity_poly.entity_id
_entity_poly.type
_entity_poly.pdbx_seq_one_letter_code
_entity_poly.pdbx_strand_id
1 'polypeptide(L)'
;MNYYFKNEFKRVLFSRRSIYVFIITLGLLLISFFNFINIEGFNLNEFKVIYDSLDVYIYIRKDLLVLIAPILASLVFSDSYLLDSESGFLNYIYIRTNKIKYITIKLLVNALVSGIVITFASSIIILFLILFYLL
;
A
#
# COMPACT_ATOMS: atom_id res chain seq x y z
N MET A 1 -14.94 20.69 -8.65
CA MET A 1 -13.85 19.74 -8.84
C MET A 1 -13.33 19.15 -7.53
N ASN A 2 -13.08 19.97 -6.51
CA ASN A 2 -12.61 19.50 -5.19
C ASN A 2 -13.58 18.53 -4.47
N TYR A 3 -14.89 18.69 -4.65
CA TYR A 3 -15.89 17.85 -3.98
C TYR A 3 -15.89 16.41 -4.52
N TYR A 4 -15.81 16.25 -5.85
CA TYR A 4 -15.73 14.92 -6.48
C TYR A 4 -14.45 14.18 -6.09
N PHE A 5 -13.30 14.85 -6.15
CA PHE A 5 -12.02 14.30 -5.72
C PHE A 5 -12.06 13.83 -4.25
N LYS A 6 -12.57 14.66 -3.34
CA LYS A 6 -12.67 14.34 -1.92
C LYS A 6 -13.54 13.10 -1.64
N ASN A 7 -14.69 13.02 -2.31
CA ASN A 7 -15.59 11.88 -2.15
C ASN A 7 -14.99 10.58 -2.71
N GLU A 8 -14.36 10.65 -3.88
CA GLU A 8 -13.69 9.51 -4.50
C GLU A 8 -12.52 9.03 -3.65
N PHE A 9 -11.70 9.95 -3.14
CA PHE A 9 -10.60 9.65 -2.25
C PHE A 9 -11.08 8.91 -0.98
N LYS A 10 -12.11 9.40 -0.33
CA LYS A 10 -12.70 8.76 0.85
C LYS A 10 -13.27 7.38 0.52
N ARG A 11 -13.97 7.24 -0.61
CA ARG A 11 -14.55 5.97 -1.07
C ARG A 11 -13.47 4.90 -1.28
N VAL A 12 -12.36 5.26 -1.93
CA VAL A 12 -11.27 4.34 -2.24
C VAL A 12 -10.47 3.99 -0.99
N LEU A 13 -10.16 4.98 -0.15
CA LEU A 13 -9.38 4.78 1.09
C LEU A 13 -10.06 3.78 2.04
N PHE A 14 -11.38 3.88 2.21
CA PHE A 14 -12.16 2.99 3.07
C PHE A 14 -12.77 1.79 2.33
N SER A 15 -12.28 1.49 1.12
CA SER A 15 -12.74 0.32 0.38
C SER A 15 -12.20 -0.97 0.99
N ARG A 16 -12.94 -2.07 0.86
CA ARG A 16 -12.48 -3.41 1.29
C ARG A 16 -11.14 -3.78 0.63
N ARG A 17 -10.90 -3.32 -0.58
CA ARG A 17 -9.65 -3.59 -1.33
C ARG A 17 -8.45 -2.90 -0.74
N SER A 18 -8.58 -1.63 -0.34
CA SER A 18 -7.50 -0.92 0.36
C SER A 18 -7.10 -1.66 1.64
N ILE A 19 -8.07 -2.23 2.36
CA ILE A 19 -7.82 -3.05 3.54
C ILE A 19 -7.08 -4.34 3.18
N TYR A 20 -7.48 -5.04 2.11
CA TYR A 20 -6.78 -6.25 1.66
C TYR A 20 -5.35 -5.94 1.23
N VAL A 21 -5.14 -4.88 0.45
CA VAL A 21 -3.79 -4.45 0.05
C VAL A 21 -2.94 -4.11 1.27
N PHE A 22 -3.52 -3.45 2.27
CA PHE A 22 -2.84 -3.15 3.54
C PHE A 22 -2.41 -4.43 4.28
N ILE A 23 -3.30 -5.41 4.41
CA ILE A 23 -3.00 -6.70 5.07
C ILE A 23 -1.94 -7.46 4.28
N ILE A 24 -2.04 -7.49 2.96
CA ILE A 24 -1.06 -8.18 2.09
C ILE A 24 0.33 -7.52 2.23
N THR A 25 0.39 -6.18 2.20
CA THR A 25 1.67 -5.46 2.39
C THR A 25 2.30 -5.74 3.75
N LEU A 26 1.51 -5.74 4.82
CA LEU A 26 2.00 -6.12 6.14
C LEU A 26 2.51 -7.56 6.18
N GLY A 27 1.76 -8.49 5.59
CA GLY A 27 2.15 -9.90 5.52
C GLY A 27 3.47 -10.11 4.77
N LEU A 28 3.65 -9.45 3.62
CA LEU A 28 4.89 -9.51 2.84
C LEU A 28 6.09 -8.97 3.63
N LEU A 29 5.93 -7.83 4.32
CA LEU A 29 6.99 -7.26 5.14
C LEU A 29 7.37 -8.17 6.31
N LEU A 30 6.40 -8.83 6.96
CA LEU A 30 6.66 -9.81 8.01
C LEU A 30 7.37 -11.06 7.46
N ILE A 31 6.96 -11.57 6.31
CA ILE A 31 7.61 -12.71 5.66
C ILE A 31 9.07 -12.37 5.33
N SER A 32 9.34 -11.20 4.77
CA SER A 32 10.71 -10.74 4.49
C SER A 32 11.54 -10.63 5.77
N PHE A 33 10.95 -10.19 6.88
CA PHE A 33 11.62 -10.14 8.18
C PHE A 33 12.01 -11.53 8.68
N PHE A 34 11.10 -12.50 8.66
CA PHE A 34 11.40 -13.87 9.08
C PHE A 34 12.40 -14.56 8.14
N ASN A 35 12.31 -14.33 6.84
CA ASN A 35 13.29 -14.84 5.88
C ASN A 35 14.69 -14.30 6.16
N PHE A 36 14.80 -13.01 6.48
CA PHE A 36 16.09 -12.40 6.81
C PHE A 36 16.73 -13.04 8.03
N ILE A 37 15.99 -13.27 9.10
CA ILE A 37 16.49 -13.94 10.30
C ILE A 37 16.94 -15.39 9.98
N ASN A 38 16.16 -16.12 9.19
CA ASN A 38 16.46 -17.51 8.84
C ASN A 38 17.70 -17.65 7.92
N ILE A 39 17.90 -16.73 6.99
CA ILE A 39 19.04 -16.74 6.06
C ILE A 39 20.34 -16.49 6.81
N GLU A 40 20.35 -15.57 7.75
CA GLU A 40 21.54 -15.21 8.52
C GLU A 40 21.91 -16.27 9.58
N GLY A 41 20.97 -17.18 9.93
CA GLY A 41 21.22 -18.31 10.84
C GLY A 41 21.61 -17.92 12.27
N PHE A 42 21.36 -16.67 12.66
CA PHE A 42 21.72 -16.14 13.98
C PHE A 42 20.67 -16.47 15.05
N ASN A 43 21.14 -16.63 16.29
CA ASN A 43 20.28 -16.52 17.45
C ASN A 43 19.77 -15.09 17.56
N LEU A 44 18.52 -14.87 18.00
CA LEU A 44 17.89 -13.56 18.10
C LEU A 44 18.72 -12.53 18.86
N ASN A 45 19.50 -12.96 19.86
CA ASN A 45 20.36 -12.07 20.65
C ASN A 45 21.60 -11.60 19.85
N GLU A 46 22.22 -12.46 19.04
CA GLU A 46 23.36 -12.13 18.18
C GLU A 46 22.89 -11.19 17.05
N PHE A 47 21.72 -11.46 16.51
CA PHE A 47 21.10 -10.64 15.47
C PHE A 47 20.93 -9.18 15.92
N LYS A 48 20.42 -8.93 17.13
CA LYS A 48 20.25 -7.58 17.69
C LYS A 48 21.58 -6.84 17.91
N VAL A 49 22.69 -7.54 18.09
CA VAL A 49 24.01 -6.93 18.29
C VAL A 49 24.65 -6.52 16.96
N ILE A 50 24.38 -7.26 15.89
CA ILE A 50 25.03 -7.07 14.58
C ILE A 50 24.28 -6.05 13.72
N TYR A 51 22.96 -6.08 13.75
CA TYR A 51 22.10 -5.25 12.89
C TYR A 51 21.32 -4.22 13.72
N ASP A 52 21.28 -2.98 13.24
CA ASP A 52 20.38 -1.97 13.79
C ASP A 52 18.96 -2.09 13.19
N SER A 53 17.96 -1.61 13.91
CA SER A 53 16.56 -1.63 13.50
C SER A 53 16.33 -0.97 12.13
N LEU A 54 17.10 0.07 11.80
CA LEU A 54 17.03 0.75 10.51
C LEU A 54 17.61 -0.07 9.37
N ASP A 55 18.73 -0.78 9.60
CA ASP A 55 19.35 -1.63 8.59
C ASP A 55 18.42 -2.78 8.20
N VAL A 56 17.81 -3.42 9.19
CA VAL A 56 16.81 -4.48 8.98
C VAL A 56 15.60 -3.95 8.21
N TYR A 57 15.10 -2.76 8.57
CA TYR A 57 13.98 -2.15 7.87
C TYR A 57 14.29 -1.87 6.39
N ILE A 58 15.48 -1.34 6.10
CA ILE A 58 15.92 -1.06 4.72
C ILE A 58 16.01 -2.36 3.92
N TYR A 59 16.55 -3.42 4.52
CA TYR A 59 16.68 -4.72 3.87
C TYR A 59 15.32 -5.32 3.53
N ILE A 60 14.43 -5.43 4.49
CA ILE A 60 13.07 -5.97 4.34
C ILE A 60 12.30 -5.24 3.23
N ARG A 61 12.47 -3.91 3.16
CA ARG A 61 11.77 -3.09 2.18
C ARG A 61 12.31 -3.26 0.77
N LYS A 62 13.61 -3.52 0.60
CA LYS A 62 14.26 -3.73 -0.71
C LYS A 62 13.96 -5.09 -1.32
N ASP A 63 13.55 -6.05 -0.53
CA ASP A 63 13.29 -7.42 -0.95
C ASP A 63 11.95 -7.52 -1.74
N LEU A 64 10.99 -8.24 -1.26
CA LEU A 64 9.74 -8.55 -1.96
C LEU A 64 8.87 -7.32 -2.24
N LEU A 65 8.89 -6.31 -1.36
CA LEU A 65 8.00 -5.16 -1.48
C LEU A 65 8.29 -4.35 -2.76
N VAL A 66 9.54 -4.15 -3.14
CA VAL A 66 9.89 -3.36 -4.33
C VAL A 66 9.31 -3.98 -5.60
N LEU A 67 9.34 -5.31 -5.71
CA LEU A 67 8.82 -6.03 -6.87
C LEU A 67 7.29 -6.04 -6.92
N ILE A 68 6.64 -6.16 -5.76
CA ILE A 68 5.20 -6.36 -5.68
C ILE A 68 4.44 -5.03 -5.50
N ALA A 69 5.09 -3.96 -5.03
CA ALA A 69 4.44 -2.67 -4.79
C ALA A 69 3.66 -2.10 -6.00
N PRO A 70 4.17 -2.14 -7.25
CA PRO A 70 3.41 -1.67 -8.40
C PRO A 70 2.12 -2.47 -8.64
N ILE A 71 2.17 -3.79 -8.40
CA ILE A 71 1.01 -4.68 -8.54
C ILE A 71 -0.01 -4.36 -7.45
N LEU A 72 0.42 -4.21 -6.20
CA LEU A 72 -0.45 -3.84 -5.08
C LEU A 72 -1.09 -2.46 -5.29
N ALA A 73 -0.32 -1.51 -5.80
CA ALA A 73 -0.84 -0.18 -6.11
C ALA A 73 -1.94 -0.22 -7.18
N SER A 74 -1.81 -1.07 -8.19
CA SER A 74 -2.85 -1.24 -9.21
C SER A 74 -4.12 -1.90 -8.69
N LEU A 75 -4.00 -2.84 -7.74
CA LEU A 75 -5.13 -3.57 -7.16
C LEU A 75 -6.08 -2.68 -6.33
N VAL A 76 -5.57 -1.61 -5.71
CA VAL A 76 -6.39 -0.69 -4.91
C VAL A 76 -7.57 -0.15 -5.70
N PHE A 77 -7.38 0.05 -7.01
CA PHE A 77 -8.33 0.80 -7.81
C PHE A 77 -8.80 0.14 -9.10
N SER A 78 -8.31 -1.05 -9.45
CA SER A 78 -8.51 -1.70 -10.75
C SER A 78 -9.97 -1.74 -11.23
N ASP A 79 -10.93 -1.98 -10.33
CA ASP A 79 -12.33 -2.17 -10.70
C ASP A 79 -13.19 -0.92 -10.55
N SER A 80 -12.67 0.18 -10.03
CA SER A 80 -13.49 1.39 -9.83
C SER A 80 -14.05 1.93 -11.14
N TYR A 81 -13.27 1.80 -12.23
CA TYR A 81 -13.72 2.18 -13.56
C TYR A 81 -14.79 1.21 -14.10
N LEU A 82 -14.59 -0.10 -13.91
CA LEU A 82 -15.54 -1.14 -14.34
C LEU A 82 -16.88 -0.99 -13.64
N LEU A 83 -16.87 -0.82 -12.32
CA LEU A 83 -18.09 -0.63 -11.52
C LEU A 83 -18.87 0.63 -11.96
N ASP A 84 -18.19 1.72 -12.27
CA ASP A 84 -18.83 2.93 -12.75
C ASP A 84 -19.36 2.74 -14.19
N SER A 85 -18.73 1.89 -15.00
CA SER A 85 -19.18 1.53 -16.34
C SER A 85 -20.43 0.65 -16.30
N GLU A 86 -20.42 -0.40 -15.50
CA GLU A 86 -21.53 -1.35 -15.36
C GLU A 86 -22.76 -0.70 -14.73
N SER A 87 -22.60 0.24 -13.81
CA SER A 87 -23.68 0.96 -13.18
C SER A 87 -24.33 2.02 -14.08
N GLY A 88 -23.80 2.26 -15.29
CA GLY A 88 -24.26 3.33 -16.17
C GLY A 88 -23.87 4.75 -15.71
N PHE A 89 -23.16 4.85 -14.60
CA PHE A 89 -22.77 6.14 -13.99
C PHE A 89 -21.85 6.96 -14.89
N LEU A 90 -21.07 6.31 -15.76
CA LEU A 90 -20.22 6.99 -16.74
C LEU A 90 -21.01 7.91 -17.69
N ASN A 91 -22.20 7.50 -18.12
CA ASN A 91 -23.00 8.30 -19.03
C ASN A 91 -23.43 9.63 -18.40
N TYR A 92 -23.78 9.62 -17.10
CA TYR A 92 -24.12 10.84 -16.36
C TYR A 92 -22.91 11.76 -16.13
N ILE A 93 -21.73 11.17 -15.90
CA ILE A 93 -20.50 11.93 -15.69
C ILE A 93 -20.05 12.59 -16.99
N TYR A 94 -20.12 11.90 -18.13
CA TYR A 94 -19.63 12.42 -19.40
C TYR A 94 -20.49 13.57 -19.93
N ILE A 95 -21.74 13.67 -19.51
CA ILE A 95 -22.61 14.82 -19.81
C ILE A 95 -22.17 16.07 -19.02
N ARG A 96 -21.64 15.89 -17.80
CA ARG A 96 -21.29 16.99 -16.89
C ARG A 96 -19.79 17.31 -16.83
N THR A 97 -18.93 16.36 -17.18
CA THR A 97 -17.48 16.49 -17.01
C THR A 97 -16.75 15.89 -18.22
N ASN A 98 -15.65 16.51 -18.63
CA ASN A 98 -14.82 16.00 -19.71
C ASN A 98 -14.22 14.63 -19.30
N LYS A 99 -14.27 13.63 -20.20
CA LYS A 99 -13.75 12.27 -20.02
C LYS A 99 -12.29 12.26 -19.50
N ILE A 100 -11.45 13.14 -20.06
CA ILE A 100 -10.03 13.24 -19.64
C ILE A 100 -9.92 13.65 -18.19
N LYS A 101 -10.67 14.66 -17.74
CA LYS A 101 -10.65 15.10 -16.33
C LYS A 101 -11.10 14.00 -15.37
N TYR A 102 -12.09 13.22 -15.74
CA TYR A 102 -12.57 12.09 -14.94
C TYR A 102 -11.49 11.03 -14.75
N ILE A 103 -10.84 10.59 -15.85
CA ILE A 103 -9.77 9.58 -15.81
C ILE A 103 -8.57 10.10 -15.00
N THR A 104 -8.17 11.36 -15.21
CA THR A 104 -7.05 11.97 -14.48
C THR A 104 -7.30 11.99 -12.98
N ILE A 105 -8.51 12.37 -12.54
CA ILE A 105 -8.85 12.36 -11.12
C ILE A 105 -8.76 10.94 -10.55
N LYS A 106 -9.26 9.94 -11.26
CA LYS A 106 -9.18 8.55 -10.83
C LYS A 106 -7.74 8.05 -10.70
N LEU A 107 -6.89 8.35 -11.66
CA LEU A 107 -5.46 8.00 -11.60
C LEU A 107 -4.76 8.67 -10.42
N LEU A 108 -5.02 9.96 -10.19
CA LEU A 108 -4.45 10.69 -9.05
C LEU A 108 -4.93 10.11 -7.70
N VAL A 109 -6.22 9.82 -7.57
CA VAL A 109 -6.77 9.20 -6.36
C VAL A 109 -6.12 7.83 -6.12
N ASN A 110 -5.97 7.00 -7.16
CA ASN A 110 -5.30 5.72 -7.03
C ASN A 110 -3.85 5.87 -6.54
N ALA A 111 -3.07 6.73 -7.17
CA ALA A 111 -1.68 6.96 -6.81
C ALA A 111 -1.53 7.43 -5.36
N LEU A 112 -2.39 8.36 -4.92
CA LEU A 112 -2.37 8.87 -3.55
C LEU A 112 -2.80 7.82 -2.52
N VAL A 113 -3.90 7.12 -2.78
CA VAL A 113 -4.41 6.13 -1.81
C VAL A 113 -3.47 4.93 -1.72
N SER A 114 -2.97 4.39 -2.83
CA SER A 114 -2.00 3.29 -2.80
C SER A 114 -0.70 3.69 -2.09
N GLY A 115 -0.19 4.90 -2.36
CA GLY A 115 0.96 5.45 -1.65
C GLY A 115 0.72 5.53 -0.13
N ILE A 116 -0.42 6.06 0.32
CA ILE A 116 -0.78 6.16 1.74
C ILE A 116 -0.89 4.76 2.37
N VAL A 117 -1.55 3.81 1.72
CA VAL A 117 -1.73 2.46 2.25
C VAL A 117 -0.39 1.76 2.44
N ILE A 118 0.51 1.81 1.44
CA ILE A 118 1.82 1.17 1.50
C ILE A 118 2.73 1.85 2.53
N THR A 119 2.74 3.19 2.59
CA THR A 119 3.56 3.92 3.58
C THR A 119 3.06 3.69 4.99
N PHE A 120 1.75 3.60 5.20
CA PHE A 120 1.19 3.33 6.53
C PHE A 120 1.54 1.91 7.00
N ALA A 121 1.46 0.90 6.12
CA ALA A 121 1.91 -0.45 6.41
C ALA A 121 3.41 -0.48 6.78
N SER A 122 4.26 0.22 6.01
CA SER A 122 5.70 0.32 6.28
C SER A 122 5.99 1.01 7.62
N SER A 123 5.21 2.03 7.99
CA SER A 123 5.36 2.74 9.29
C SER A 123 5.03 1.83 10.48
N ILE A 124 4.09 0.93 10.35
CA ILE A 124 3.76 -0.04 11.41
C ILE A 124 4.93 -1.02 11.60
N ILE A 125 5.54 -1.49 10.53
CA ILE A 125 6.68 -2.41 10.62
C ILE A 125 7.90 -1.75 11.25
N ILE A 126 8.21 -0.49 10.94
CA ILE A 126 9.33 0.20 11.58
C ILE A 126 9.09 0.37 13.08
N LEU A 127 7.86 0.69 13.50
CA LEU A 127 7.49 0.75 14.92
C LEU A 127 7.62 -0.62 15.60
N PHE A 128 7.20 -1.68 14.92
CA PHE A 128 7.37 -3.06 15.41
C PHE A 128 8.85 -3.40 15.60
N LEU A 129 9.72 -3.07 14.65
CA LEU A 129 11.16 -3.30 14.74
C LEU A 129 11.79 -2.52 15.89
N ILE A 130 11.46 -1.25 16.06
CA ILE A 130 11.95 -0.44 17.18
C ILE A 130 11.57 -1.07 18.52
N LEU A 131 10.31 -1.51 18.68
CA LEU A 131 9.87 -2.20 19.89
C LEU A 131 10.58 -3.54 20.10
N PHE A 132 10.81 -4.30 19.02
CA PHE A 132 11.54 -5.57 19.07
C PHE A 132 12.99 -5.40 19.54
N TYR A 133 13.64 -4.28 19.18
CA TYR A 133 15.00 -3.97 19.62
C TYR A 133 15.09 -3.38 21.02
N LEU A 134 14.00 -2.79 21.54
CA LEU A 134 13.91 -2.25 22.91
C LEU A 134 13.64 -3.33 23.95
N LEU A 135 12.98 -4.42 23.58
CA LEU A 135 12.69 -5.57 24.44
C LEU A 135 13.79 -6.62 24.40
#